data_b16fa41af1f0affab4850a9ecef916e2
#
_entry.id   b16fa41af1f0affab4850a9ecef916e2
#
_cell.length_a   1.000
_cell.length_b   1.000
_cell.length_c   1.000
_cell.angle_alpha   90.00
_cell.angle_beta   90.00
_cell.angle_gamma   90.00
#
_symmetry.space_group_name_H-M   'P 1'
#
loop_
_entity.id
_entity.type
_entity.pdbx_description
1 polymer ?
#
loop_
_entity_poly.entity_id
_entity_poly.type
_entity_poly.pdbx_seq_one_letter_code
_entity_poly.pdbx_strand_id
1 'polypeptide(L)'
;WNRELLRLWDRKIITAFLVFLAVILPWYILVSVETRGAWIKDFLFRHNFGRFVSPMENHGGPILYHAIGLLFLYAPWCIFLFATIWHGVRQARVRPTTPHPEVDLTIEQTPNGVRAYRFLIVWFTTYLVFFSIAATKLPNYVLPLYPALAILTGRLLERWRLRVIESPRWLTAVSFTCLLLVGVVTFAGLKLASGAWKLPFGKMPSLEGVDAWASIGLVPVVTAMFAWWFYRRDERSGVLVSLSVGAAVYIGLLAGGGSLAFDEHKAPRALVAEAGAFQPDKEIRLGSLVYFQPSTVFYAQRQIERLESTKQASDFLSLPIPVYVFVEEKIWNGVKQQIVPTCEPIAKHWDLYKNGNVLVVWNGK
;
A
#
# COMPACT_ATOMS: atom_id res chain seq x y z
N TRP A 1 10.85 13.54 -29.14
CA TRP A 1 11.01 12.22 -28.53
C TRP A 1 12.03 11.35 -29.26
N ASN A 2 12.17 11.45 -30.57
CA ASN A 2 12.65 10.32 -31.35
C ASN A 2 14.15 10.26 -31.67
N ARG A 3 14.93 11.28 -31.34
CA ARG A 3 16.39 11.25 -31.59
C ARG A 3 17.22 10.89 -30.35
N GLU A 4 16.60 10.86 -29.17
CA GLU A 4 17.28 10.56 -27.90
C GLU A 4 17.28 9.05 -27.57
N LEU A 5 16.47 8.23 -28.24
CA LEU A 5 16.52 6.76 -28.08
C LEU A 5 17.88 6.17 -28.47
N LEU A 6 18.58 6.81 -29.42
CA LEU A 6 19.94 6.40 -29.78
C LEU A 6 20.96 6.62 -28.65
N ARG A 7 20.64 7.50 -27.67
CA ARG A 7 21.48 7.70 -26.49
C ARG A 7 21.39 6.53 -25.50
N LEU A 8 20.39 5.64 -25.63
CA LEU A 8 20.34 4.40 -24.86
C LEU A 8 21.51 3.46 -25.17
N TRP A 9 22.17 3.65 -26.31
CA TRP A 9 23.40 2.95 -26.70
C TRP A 9 24.68 3.71 -26.31
N ASP A 10 24.56 4.75 -25.47
CA ASP A 10 25.72 5.40 -24.89
C ASP A 10 26.52 4.40 -24.05
N ARG A 11 27.85 4.42 -24.20
CA ARG A 11 28.77 3.57 -23.44
C ARG A 11 28.52 3.65 -21.93
N LYS A 12 28.15 4.82 -21.41
CA LYS A 12 27.81 5.02 -19.98
C LYS A 12 26.60 4.21 -19.55
N ILE A 13 25.56 4.16 -20.38
CA ILE A 13 24.35 3.38 -20.07
C ILE A 13 24.66 1.88 -20.15
N ILE A 14 25.43 1.46 -21.17
CA ILE A 14 25.87 0.07 -21.29
C ILE A 14 26.72 -0.33 -20.06
N THR A 15 27.67 0.52 -19.66
CA THR A 15 28.49 0.28 -18.47
C THR A 15 27.64 0.20 -17.21
N ALA A 16 26.70 1.13 -17.01
CA ALA A 16 25.79 1.09 -15.87
C ALA A 16 24.95 -0.19 -15.84
N PHE A 17 24.47 -0.66 -16.99
CA PHE A 17 23.74 -1.90 -17.11
C PHE A 17 24.60 -3.14 -16.79
N LEU A 18 25.86 -3.15 -17.27
CA LEU A 18 26.79 -4.25 -16.94
C LEU A 18 27.13 -4.28 -15.44
N VAL A 19 27.34 -3.11 -14.82
CA VAL A 19 27.56 -3.00 -13.37
C VAL A 19 26.31 -3.50 -12.61
N PHE A 20 25.12 -3.07 -13.04
CA PHE A 20 23.86 -3.56 -12.47
C PHE A 20 23.77 -5.09 -12.55
N LEU A 21 24.03 -5.69 -13.70
CA LEU A 21 24.05 -7.13 -13.86
C LEU A 21 25.11 -7.80 -12.97
N ALA A 22 26.31 -7.25 -12.90
CA ALA A 22 27.38 -7.78 -12.06
C ALA A 22 27.01 -7.82 -10.57
N VAL A 23 26.22 -6.87 -10.11
CA VAL A 23 25.73 -6.82 -8.70
C VAL A 23 24.60 -7.79 -8.44
N ILE A 24 23.66 -7.94 -9.36
CA ILE A 24 22.46 -8.75 -9.09
C ILE A 24 22.62 -10.23 -9.48
N LEU A 25 23.32 -10.52 -10.59
CA LEU A 25 23.42 -11.88 -11.10
C LEU A 25 24.02 -12.90 -10.13
N PRO A 26 25.05 -12.59 -9.30
CA PRO A 26 25.60 -13.55 -8.36
C PRO A 26 24.52 -14.16 -7.45
N TRP A 27 23.66 -13.32 -6.88
CA TRP A 27 22.58 -13.80 -6.01
C TRP A 27 21.53 -14.62 -6.78
N TYR A 28 21.10 -14.14 -7.96
CA TYR A 28 20.13 -14.86 -8.79
C TYR A 28 20.66 -16.21 -9.25
N ILE A 29 21.95 -16.32 -9.58
CA ILE A 29 22.59 -17.57 -9.98
C ILE A 29 22.65 -18.52 -8.78
N LEU A 30 23.16 -18.07 -7.63
CA LEU A 30 23.32 -18.90 -6.44
C LEU A 30 21.97 -19.47 -5.97
N VAL A 31 20.93 -18.65 -5.87
CA VAL A 31 19.61 -19.13 -5.45
C VAL A 31 18.99 -20.07 -6.50
N SER A 32 19.25 -19.83 -7.79
CA SER A 32 18.76 -20.72 -8.84
C SER A 32 19.43 -22.08 -8.82
N VAL A 33 20.74 -22.13 -8.53
CA VAL A 33 21.49 -23.38 -8.39
C VAL A 33 21.01 -24.13 -7.16
N GLU A 34 20.93 -23.45 -6.00
CA GLU A 34 20.49 -24.06 -4.74
C GLU A 34 19.08 -24.63 -4.82
N THR A 35 18.17 -23.94 -5.49
CA THR A 35 16.78 -24.38 -5.66
C THR A 35 16.53 -25.22 -6.90
N ARG A 36 17.58 -25.62 -7.62
CA ARG A 36 17.49 -26.36 -8.91
C ARG A 36 16.55 -25.68 -9.91
N GLY A 37 16.58 -24.36 -9.97
CA GLY A 37 15.75 -23.53 -10.84
C GLY A 37 14.31 -23.31 -10.39
N ALA A 38 13.85 -23.93 -9.31
CA ALA A 38 12.48 -23.79 -8.82
C ALA A 38 12.16 -22.33 -8.47
N TRP A 39 13.08 -21.65 -7.78
CA TRP A 39 12.90 -20.26 -7.38
C TRP A 39 12.74 -19.32 -8.59
N ILE A 40 13.62 -19.41 -9.59
CA ILE A 40 13.57 -18.50 -10.74
C ILE A 40 12.32 -18.76 -11.59
N LYS A 41 11.90 -20.01 -11.69
CA LYS A 41 10.64 -20.39 -12.36
C LYS A 41 9.44 -19.77 -11.65
N ASP A 42 9.33 -19.92 -10.35
CA ASP A 42 8.24 -19.35 -9.56
C ASP A 42 8.26 -17.82 -9.59
N PHE A 43 9.44 -17.21 -9.45
CA PHE A 43 9.58 -15.77 -9.47
C PHE A 43 9.15 -15.15 -10.80
N LEU A 44 9.68 -15.66 -11.93
CA LEU A 44 9.39 -15.09 -13.24
C LEU A 44 7.97 -15.43 -13.72
N PHE A 45 7.58 -16.70 -13.68
CA PHE A 45 6.35 -17.15 -14.31
C PHE A 45 5.15 -17.02 -13.36
N ARG A 46 5.24 -17.47 -12.12
CA ARG A 46 4.12 -17.42 -11.19
C ARG A 46 3.93 -16.02 -10.59
N HIS A 47 4.98 -15.44 -10.00
CA HIS A 47 4.86 -14.20 -9.24
C HIS A 47 4.93 -12.91 -10.08
N ASN A 48 5.51 -12.93 -11.27
CA ASN A 48 5.50 -11.78 -12.17
C ASN A 48 4.49 -11.97 -13.30
N PHE A 49 4.72 -12.93 -14.19
CA PHE A 49 3.86 -13.09 -15.35
C PHE A 49 2.45 -13.57 -14.97
N GLY A 50 2.33 -14.51 -14.06
CA GLY A 50 1.05 -15.03 -13.57
C GLY A 50 0.19 -13.93 -12.94
N ARG A 51 0.78 -13.06 -12.09
CA ARG A 51 0.06 -11.92 -11.49
C ARG A 51 -0.42 -10.89 -12.51
N PHE A 52 0.27 -10.77 -13.64
CA PHE A 52 -0.16 -9.87 -14.69
C PHE A 52 -1.36 -10.41 -15.47
N VAL A 53 -1.39 -11.72 -15.74
CA VAL A 53 -2.39 -12.36 -16.61
C VAL A 53 -3.63 -12.82 -15.84
N SER A 54 -3.49 -13.28 -14.60
CA SER A 54 -4.60 -13.81 -13.80
C SER A 54 -4.59 -13.25 -12.37
N PRO A 55 -5.79 -13.02 -11.76
CA PRO A 55 -5.88 -12.62 -10.37
C PRO A 55 -5.28 -13.71 -9.47
N MET A 56 -4.35 -13.34 -8.59
CA MET A 56 -3.81 -14.24 -7.58
C MET A 56 -4.32 -13.85 -6.19
N GLU A 57 -4.50 -14.86 -5.32
CA GLU A 57 -4.86 -14.68 -3.91
C GLU A 57 -6.16 -13.86 -3.72
N ASN A 58 -7.13 -13.97 -4.64
CA ASN A 58 -8.37 -13.19 -4.68
C ASN A 58 -8.18 -11.66 -4.84
N HIS A 59 -7.00 -11.20 -5.27
CA HIS A 59 -6.72 -9.79 -5.50
C HIS A 59 -7.08 -9.36 -6.95
N GLY A 60 -8.26 -9.70 -7.43
CA GLY A 60 -8.81 -9.16 -8.67
C GLY A 60 -9.48 -7.81 -8.45
N GLY A 61 -9.71 -7.05 -9.54
CA GLY A 61 -10.42 -5.77 -9.45
C GLY A 61 -10.62 -5.09 -10.80
N PRO A 62 -11.47 -4.04 -10.85
CA PRO A 62 -11.73 -3.31 -12.08
C PRO A 62 -10.49 -2.56 -12.57
N ILE A 63 -10.46 -2.23 -13.86
CA ILE A 63 -9.35 -1.48 -14.48
C ILE A 63 -9.10 -0.12 -13.81
N LEU A 64 -10.13 0.51 -13.25
CA LEU A 64 -10.04 1.78 -12.54
C LEU A 64 -9.60 1.67 -11.07
N TYR A 65 -9.30 0.47 -10.58
CA TYR A 65 -8.93 0.21 -9.19
C TYR A 65 -7.86 1.18 -8.68
N HIS A 66 -6.76 1.33 -9.41
CA HIS A 66 -5.66 2.20 -8.98
C HIS A 66 -5.98 3.69 -9.17
N ALA A 67 -6.73 4.06 -10.20
CA ALA A 67 -7.16 5.45 -10.39
C ALA A 67 -8.10 5.92 -9.27
N ILE A 68 -9.04 5.07 -8.87
CA ILE A 68 -9.92 5.33 -7.72
C ILE A 68 -9.11 5.28 -6.43
N GLY A 69 -8.19 4.31 -6.30
CA GLY A 69 -7.30 4.18 -5.15
C GLY A 69 -6.48 5.43 -4.86
N LEU A 70 -6.06 6.18 -5.89
CA LEU A 70 -5.33 7.45 -5.71
C LEU A 70 -6.15 8.51 -4.97
N LEU A 71 -7.48 8.50 -5.05
CA LEU A 71 -8.32 9.43 -4.30
C LEU A 71 -8.22 9.24 -2.78
N PHE A 72 -7.88 8.04 -2.34
CA PHE A 72 -7.73 7.70 -0.93
C PHE A 72 -6.25 7.66 -0.51
N LEU A 73 -5.43 6.97 -1.28
CA LEU A 73 -4.03 6.70 -0.94
C LEU A 73 -3.11 7.92 -1.13
N TYR A 74 -3.56 8.92 -1.88
CA TYR A 74 -2.85 10.19 -2.03
C TYR A 74 -3.42 11.29 -1.11
N ALA A 75 -4.30 10.95 -0.19
CA ALA A 75 -4.84 11.92 0.78
C ALA A 75 -3.73 12.47 1.71
N PRO A 76 -3.78 13.75 2.09
CA PRO A 76 -4.80 14.72 1.71
C PRO A 76 -4.57 15.43 0.36
N TRP A 77 -3.47 15.14 -0.35
CA TRP A 77 -3.07 15.80 -1.60
C TRP A 77 -3.95 15.42 -2.80
N CYS A 78 -4.77 14.37 -2.66
CA CYS A 78 -5.74 13.95 -3.70
C CYS A 78 -6.68 15.07 -4.14
N ILE A 79 -6.92 16.06 -3.29
CA ILE A 79 -7.75 17.25 -3.59
C ILE A 79 -7.21 18.05 -4.77
N PHE A 80 -5.93 17.97 -5.07
CA PHE A 80 -5.27 18.64 -6.20
C PHE A 80 -5.02 17.71 -7.39
N LEU A 81 -5.38 16.43 -7.31
CA LEU A 81 -5.00 15.41 -8.28
C LEU A 81 -5.36 15.80 -9.71
N PHE A 82 -6.61 16.20 -9.95
CA PHE A 82 -7.06 16.62 -11.28
C PHE A 82 -6.29 17.84 -11.79
N ALA A 83 -6.17 18.90 -10.97
CA ALA A 83 -5.44 20.11 -11.33
C ALA A 83 -3.96 19.82 -11.62
N THR A 84 -3.35 18.93 -10.83
CA THR A 84 -1.95 18.50 -10.99
C THR A 84 -1.73 17.80 -12.34
N ILE A 85 -2.56 16.83 -12.66
CA ILE A 85 -2.45 16.07 -13.92
C ILE A 85 -2.70 17.00 -15.11
N TRP A 86 -3.76 17.79 -15.03
CA TRP A 86 -4.13 18.73 -16.11
C TRP A 86 -3.02 19.76 -16.35
N HIS A 87 -2.49 20.38 -15.30
CA HIS A 87 -1.37 21.31 -15.37
C HIS A 87 -0.12 20.64 -15.95
N GLY A 88 0.26 19.45 -15.42
CA GLY A 88 1.41 18.70 -15.89
C GLY A 88 1.32 18.36 -17.38
N VAL A 89 0.18 17.87 -17.83
CA VAL A 89 -0.06 17.57 -19.26
C VAL A 89 0.00 18.83 -20.12
N ARG A 90 -0.56 19.94 -19.66
CA ARG A 90 -0.51 21.23 -20.35
C ARG A 90 0.93 21.69 -20.52
N GLN A 91 1.75 21.66 -19.46
CA GLN A 91 3.17 22.05 -19.52
C GLN A 91 3.99 21.10 -20.41
N ALA A 92 3.73 19.81 -20.38
CA ALA A 92 4.40 18.83 -21.23
C ALA A 92 4.14 19.03 -22.73
N ARG A 93 3.03 19.69 -23.10
CA ARG A 93 2.63 20.01 -24.49
C ARG A 93 3.16 21.36 -24.99
N VAL A 94 3.70 22.20 -24.10
CA VAL A 94 4.29 23.49 -24.49
C VAL A 94 5.42 23.24 -25.49
N ARG A 95 5.50 24.06 -26.52
CA ARG A 95 6.68 24.09 -27.41
C ARG A 95 7.79 24.83 -26.68
N PRO A 96 8.96 24.20 -26.48
CA PRO A 96 10.05 24.88 -25.81
C PRO A 96 10.53 26.07 -26.65
N THR A 97 10.67 27.20 -26.01
CA THR A 97 11.26 28.39 -26.58
C THR A 97 12.72 28.49 -26.15
N THR A 98 13.61 28.86 -27.08
CA THR A 98 14.99 29.18 -26.72
C THR A 98 15.00 30.48 -25.92
N PRO A 99 15.81 30.58 -24.85
CA PRO A 99 15.95 31.82 -24.10
C PRO A 99 16.38 32.96 -25.03
N HIS A 100 15.57 33.99 -25.11
CA HIS A 100 15.97 35.26 -25.73
C HIS A 100 16.46 36.18 -24.58
N PRO A 101 17.53 36.94 -24.71
CA PRO A 101 18.10 37.76 -23.62
C PRO A 101 17.11 38.75 -23.01
N GLU A 102 16.07 39.12 -23.75
CA GLU A 102 15.06 40.10 -23.35
C GLU A 102 13.75 39.50 -22.82
N VAL A 103 13.61 38.18 -22.83
CA VAL A 103 12.37 37.51 -22.38
C VAL A 103 12.65 36.74 -21.11
N ASP A 104 12.01 37.16 -20.02
CA ASP A 104 12.03 36.43 -18.74
C ASP A 104 11.21 35.14 -18.88
N LEU A 105 11.86 34.11 -19.44
CA LEU A 105 11.26 32.80 -19.58
C LEU A 105 11.19 32.11 -18.23
N THR A 106 10.01 31.73 -17.81
CA THR A 106 9.88 30.82 -16.67
C THR A 106 10.63 29.51 -16.98
N ILE A 107 11.27 28.92 -15.98
CA ILE A 107 12.07 27.68 -16.12
C ILE A 107 11.31 26.59 -16.87
N GLU A 108 9.99 26.55 -16.73
CA GLU A 108 9.13 25.57 -17.38
C GLU A 108 9.02 25.69 -18.90
N GLN A 109 9.26 26.88 -19.45
CA GLN A 109 9.22 27.10 -20.91
C GLN A 109 10.57 26.79 -21.55
N THR A 110 11.61 26.60 -20.74
CA THR A 110 12.90 26.14 -21.24
C THR A 110 12.80 24.70 -21.79
N PRO A 111 13.68 24.30 -22.72
CA PRO A 111 13.72 22.93 -23.22
C PRO A 111 13.84 21.89 -22.10
N ASN A 112 14.59 22.18 -21.05
CA ASN A 112 14.78 21.27 -19.91
C ASN A 112 13.53 21.21 -19.03
N GLY A 113 12.84 22.31 -18.79
CA GLY A 113 11.59 22.34 -18.03
C GLY A 113 10.50 21.53 -18.73
N VAL A 114 10.28 21.73 -20.02
CA VAL A 114 9.31 20.94 -20.80
C VAL A 114 9.66 19.45 -20.80
N ARG A 115 10.95 19.10 -20.92
CA ARG A 115 11.41 17.71 -20.83
C ARG A 115 11.10 17.09 -19.47
N ALA A 116 11.33 17.83 -18.39
CA ALA A 116 11.03 17.37 -17.03
C ALA A 116 9.53 17.06 -16.87
N TYR A 117 8.64 17.95 -17.31
CA TYR A 117 7.19 17.66 -17.27
C TYR A 117 6.80 16.44 -18.11
N ARG A 118 7.37 16.30 -19.33
CA ARG A 118 7.14 15.11 -20.16
C ARG A 118 7.60 13.83 -19.47
N PHE A 119 8.76 13.85 -18.85
CA PHE A 119 9.30 12.71 -18.11
C PHE A 119 8.38 12.33 -16.94
N LEU A 120 7.95 13.30 -16.12
CA LEU A 120 7.09 13.06 -14.97
C LEU A 120 5.71 12.53 -15.37
N ILE A 121 5.12 13.07 -16.44
CA ILE A 121 3.83 12.59 -16.96
C ILE A 121 3.95 11.18 -17.52
N VAL A 122 5.02 10.88 -18.26
CA VAL A 122 5.26 9.53 -18.77
C VAL A 122 5.48 8.56 -17.64
N TRP A 123 6.31 8.92 -16.65
CA TRP A 123 6.53 8.10 -15.46
C TRP A 123 5.22 7.78 -14.75
N PHE A 124 4.44 8.80 -14.38
CA PHE A 124 3.13 8.63 -13.75
C PHE A 124 2.20 7.73 -14.57
N THR A 125 2.05 8.03 -15.87
CA THR A 125 1.12 7.32 -16.76
C THR A 125 1.54 5.87 -16.98
N THR A 126 2.83 5.61 -17.15
CA THR A 126 3.34 4.25 -17.37
C THR A 126 2.99 3.33 -16.21
N TYR A 127 3.29 3.74 -14.98
CA TYR A 127 2.96 2.92 -13.80
C TYR A 127 1.45 2.77 -13.61
N LEU A 128 0.69 3.86 -13.75
CA LEU A 128 -0.76 3.80 -13.59
C LEU A 128 -1.40 2.87 -14.62
N VAL A 129 -1.06 3.00 -15.89
CA VAL A 129 -1.64 2.19 -16.97
C VAL A 129 -1.20 0.74 -16.85
N PHE A 130 0.10 0.48 -16.64
CA PHE A 130 0.64 -0.87 -16.51
C PHE A 130 -0.07 -1.67 -15.43
N PHE A 131 -0.16 -1.13 -14.21
CA PHE A 131 -0.81 -1.83 -13.10
C PHE A 131 -2.34 -1.81 -13.18
N SER A 132 -2.93 -0.84 -13.89
CA SER A 132 -4.38 -0.86 -14.17
C SER A 132 -4.77 -1.96 -15.15
N ILE A 133 -3.89 -2.36 -16.05
CA ILE A 133 -4.12 -3.49 -16.99
C ILE A 133 -3.83 -4.82 -16.31
N ALA A 134 -2.85 -4.91 -15.41
CA ALA A 134 -2.50 -6.15 -14.70
C ALA A 134 -3.74 -6.75 -14.00
N ALA A 135 -3.90 -8.08 -14.05
CA ALA A 135 -5.06 -8.76 -13.48
C ALA A 135 -5.09 -8.72 -11.94
N THR A 136 -3.93 -8.90 -11.29
CA THR A 136 -3.81 -8.78 -9.84
C THR A 136 -3.71 -7.32 -9.42
N LYS A 137 -4.55 -6.90 -8.47
CA LYS A 137 -4.66 -5.53 -7.97
C LYS A 137 -4.20 -5.45 -6.52
N LEU A 138 -3.11 -4.73 -6.27
CA LEU A 138 -2.68 -4.40 -4.91
C LEU A 138 -2.45 -2.89 -4.79
N PRO A 139 -2.87 -2.25 -3.69
CA PRO A 139 -2.75 -0.79 -3.53
C PRO A 139 -1.31 -0.27 -3.65
N ASN A 140 -0.33 -1.07 -3.21
CA ASN A 140 1.08 -0.72 -3.21
C ASN A 140 1.77 -0.82 -4.59
N TYR A 141 1.14 -1.41 -5.59
CA TYR A 141 1.75 -1.53 -6.92
C TYR A 141 2.01 -0.18 -7.59
N VAL A 142 1.20 0.81 -7.28
CA VAL A 142 1.36 2.18 -7.81
C VAL A 142 2.24 3.08 -6.97
N LEU A 143 2.86 2.60 -5.87
CA LEU A 143 3.79 3.40 -5.07
C LEU A 143 4.89 4.08 -5.89
N PRO A 144 5.49 3.46 -6.92
CA PRO A 144 6.53 4.11 -7.71
C PRO A 144 6.07 5.34 -8.50
N LEU A 145 4.76 5.57 -8.70
CA LEU A 145 4.27 6.78 -9.37
C LEU A 145 4.19 8.01 -8.44
N TYR A 146 4.16 7.80 -7.09
CA TYR A 146 3.99 8.90 -6.13
C TYR A 146 5.08 9.96 -6.17
N PRO A 147 6.38 9.66 -6.37
CA PRO A 147 7.40 10.68 -6.50
C PRO A 147 7.13 11.63 -7.67
N ALA A 148 6.74 11.09 -8.83
CA ALA A 148 6.40 11.92 -9.99
C ALA A 148 5.16 12.79 -9.72
N LEU A 149 4.14 12.23 -9.10
CA LEU A 149 2.91 12.94 -8.74
C LEU A 149 3.19 14.03 -7.68
N ALA A 150 4.01 13.74 -6.69
CA ALA A 150 4.39 14.70 -5.65
C ALA A 150 5.14 15.91 -6.23
N ILE A 151 6.11 15.67 -7.14
CA ILE A 151 6.84 16.76 -7.81
C ILE A 151 5.87 17.61 -8.65
N LEU A 152 4.98 16.99 -9.41
CA LEU A 152 3.97 17.71 -10.21
C LEU A 152 3.05 18.56 -9.34
N THR A 153 2.59 18.01 -8.20
CA THR A 153 1.72 18.73 -7.24
C THR A 153 2.48 19.88 -6.58
N GLY A 154 3.70 19.65 -6.11
CA GLY A 154 4.54 20.69 -5.52
C GLY A 154 4.79 21.83 -6.50
N ARG A 155 5.07 21.54 -7.77
CA ARG A 155 5.24 22.57 -8.81
C ARG A 155 3.95 23.35 -9.09
N LEU A 156 2.80 22.68 -9.16
CA LEU A 156 1.51 23.35 -9.31
C LEU A 156 1.28 24.35 -8.16
N LEU A 157 1.45 23.88 -6.92
CA LEU A 157 1.20 24.69 -5.73
C LEU A 157 2.20 25.85 -5.60
N GLU A 158 3.46 25.63 -5.92
CA GLU A 158 4.49 26.69 -5.91
C GLU A 158 4.20 27.77 -6.95
N ARG A 159 3.81 27.41 -8.17
CA ARG A 159 3.42 28.39 -9.19
C ARG A 159 2.17 29.18 -8.79
N TRP A 160 1.23 28.51 -8.12
CA TRP A 160 0.07 29.19 -7.56
C TRP A 160 0.50 30.17 -6.45
N ARG A 161 1.41 29.76 -5.56
CA ARG A 161 1.95 30.60 -4.49
C ARG A 161 2.61 31.86 -5.03
N LEU A 162 3.44 31.69 -6.07
CA LEU A 162 4.15 32.78 -6.74
C LEU A 162 3.28 33.61 -7.67
N ARG A 163 1.98 33.38 -7.71
CA ARG A 163 1.01 34.09 -8.58
C ARG A 163 1.28 33.98 -10.08
N VAL A 164 2.07 33.00 -10.50
CA VAL A 164 2.35 32.71 -11.92
C VAL A 164 1.11 32.07 -12.58
N ILE A 165 0.34 31.31 -11.81
CA ILE A 165 -0.95 30.75 -12.22
C ILE A 165 -2.03 31.20 -11.24
N GLU A 166 -3.19 31.49 -11.77
CA GLU A 166 -4.36 31.79 -10.97
C GLU A 166 -5.28 30.56 -10.93
N SER A 167 -5.79 30.26 -9.74
CA SER A 167 -6.79 29.22 -9.56
C SER A 167 -8.19 29.85 -9.59
N PRO A 168 -9.12 29.32 -10.38
CA PRO A 168 -10.51 29.74 -10.31
C PRO A 168 -11.05 29.54 -8.88
N ARG A 169 -11.83 30.50 -8.38
CA ARG A 169 -12.39 30.44 -7.00
C ARG A 169 -13.16 29.15 -6.71
N TRP A 170 -13.88 28.65 -7.73
CA TRP A 170 -14.64 27.41 -7.57
C TRP A 170 -13.72 26.20 -7.34
N LEU A 171 -12.55 26.13 -8.02
CA LEU A 171 -11.60 25.04 -7.86
C LEU A 171 -10.99 25.03 -6.46
N THR A 172 -10.64 26.21 -5.93
CA THR A 172 -10.16 26.39 -4.56
C THR A 172 -11.24 25.97 -3.54
N ALA A 173 -12.49 26.38 -3.76
CA ALA A 173 -13.60 25.98 -2.91
C ALA A 173 -13.83 24.47 -2.92
N VAL A 174 -13.79 23.83 -4.09
CA VAL A 174 -13.88 22.38 -4.24
C VAL A 174 -12.73 21.68 -3.49
N SER A 175 -11.49 22.18 -3.62
CA SER A 175 -10.34 21.59 -2.92
C SER A 175 -10.50 21.62 -1.40
N PHE A 176 -10.95 22.74 -0.82
CA PHE A 176 -11.20 22.83 0.62
C PHE A 176 -12.39 21.95 1.06
N THR A 177 -13.46 21.89 0.26
CA THR A 177 -14.59 21.00 0.53
C THR A 177 -14.15 19.53 0.50
N CYS A 178 -13.34 19.15 -0.48
CA CYS A 178 -12.77 17.79 -0.53
C CYS A 178 -11.87 17.49 0.68
N LEU A 179 -11.10 18.47 1.17
CA LEU A 179 -10.30 18.31 2.39
C LEU A 179 -11.17 18.10 3.64
N LEU A 180 -12.27 18.84 3.76
CA LEU A 180 -13.27 18.62 4.82
C LEU A 180 -13.86 17.21 4.71
N LEU A 181 -14.20 16.76 3.49
CA LEU A 181 -14.73 15.42 3.25
C LEU A 181 -13.72 14.33 3.63
N VAL A 182 -12.43 14.50 3.34
CA VAL A 182 -11.38 13.56 3.80
C VAL A 182 -11.46 13.42 5.32
N GLY A 183 -11.58 14.50 6.07
CA GLY A 183 -11.71 14.46 7.54
C GLY A 183 -12.98 13.74 8.00
N VAL A 184 -14.13 14.10 7.42
CA VAL A 184 -15.44 13.49 7.76
C VAL A 184 -15.45 12.01 7.44
N VAL A 185 -14.94 11.62 6.26
CA VAL A 185 -14.87 10.21 5.85
C VAL A 185 -13.93 9.41 6.76
N THR A 186 -12.79 9.99 7.17
CA THR A 186 -11.89 9.35 8.13
C THR A 186 -12.57 9.15 9.48
N PHE A 187 -13.20 10.20 10.01
CA PHE A 187 -13.93 10.11 11.29
C PHE A 187 -15.05 9.07 11.23
N ALA A 188 -15.92 9.18 10.24
CA ALA A 188 -17.06 8.28 10.08
C ALA A 188 -16.60 6.85 9.79
N GLY A 189 -15.57 6.68 8.95
CA GLY A 189 -15.01 5.36 8.61
C GLY A 189 -14.46 4.63 9.82
N LEU A 190 -13.73 5.31 10.70
CA LEU A 190 -13.21 4.72 11.95
C LEU A 190 -14.32 4.40 12.96
N LYS A 191 -15.36 5.25 13.08
CA LYS A 191 -16.54 4.98 13.90
C LYS A 191 -17.36 3.80 13.38
N LEU A 192 -17.47 3.64 12.07
CA LEU A 192 -18.13 2.50 11.45
C LEU A 192 -17.31 1.21 11.63
N ALA A 193 -15.98 1.30 11.41
CA ALA A 193 -15.07 0.16 11.55
C ALA A 193 -15.04 -0.38 12.99
N SER A 194 -15.12 0.50 14.00
CA SER A 194 -15.18 0.06 15.40
C SER A 194 -16.52 -0.55 15.81
N GLY A 195 -17.56 -0.46 14.98
CA GLY A 195 -18.91 -0.85 15.32
C GLY A 195 -19.65 0.13 16.25
N ALA A 196 -19.03 1.27 16.60
CA ALA A 196 -19.70 2.34 17.37
C ALA A 196 -20.91 2.90 16.61
N TRP A 197 -20.82 2.94 15.27
CA TRP A 197 -21.95 3.24 14.40
C TRP A 197 -22.32 1.99 13.60
N LYS A 198 -23.61 1.70 13.51
CA LYS A 198 -24.12 0.55 12.75
C LYS A 198 -24.75 1.04 11.44
N LEU A 199 -24.30 0.49 10.33
CA LEU A 199 -25.01 0.68 9.06
C LEU A 199 -26.26 -0.21 9.02
N PRO A 200 -27.38 0.26 8.43
CA PRO A 200 -28.58 -0.55 8.25
C PRO A 200 -28.34 -1.74 7.29
N PHE A 201 -27.23 -1.77 6.59
CA PHE A 201 -26.89 -2.77 5.57
C PHE A 201 -25.58 -3.47 5.93
N GLY A 202 -25.65 -4.76 6.30
CA GLY A 202 -24.51 -5.66 6.46
C GLY A 202 -23.90 -5.71 7.85
N LYS A 203 -23.38 -6.88 8.20
CA LYS A 203 -22.57 -7.10 9.41
C LYS A 203 -21.10 -6.79 9.05
N MET A 204 -20.62 -5.62 9.38
CA MET A 204 -19.17 -5.38 9.40
C MET A 204 -18.59 -5.93 10.71
N PRO A 205 -17.43 -6.61 10.68
CA PRO A 205 -16.74 -6.99 11.90
C PRO A 205 -16.34 -5.71 12.66
N SER A 206 -16.63 -5.67 13.96
CA SER A 206 -16.24 -4.54 14.80
C SER A 206 -14.76 -4.65 15.20
N LEU A 207 -14.00 -3.62 14.89
CA LEU A 207 -12.61 -3.46 15.33
C LEU A 207 -12.60 -2.64 16.62
N GLU A 208 -12.72 -3.32 17.77
CA GLU A 208 -12.78 -2.64 19.06
C GLU A 208 -11.56 -1.75 19.30
N GLY A 209 -11.77 -0.57 19.90
CA GLY A 209 -10.70 0.39 20.19
C GLY A 209 -10.26 1.29 19.02
N VAL A 210 -10.64 0.99 17.78
CA VAL A 210 -10.31 1.83 16.61
C VAL A 210 -11.04 3.18 16.66
N ASP A 211 -12.17 3.25 17.34
CA ASP A 211 -12.94 4.50 17.48
C ASP A 211 -12.23 5.59 18.31
N ALA A 212 -11.30 5.22 19.19
CA ALA A 212 -10.46 6.17 19.91
C ALA A 212 -9.64 7.05 18.94
N TRP A 213 -9.30 6.51 17.77
CA TRP A 213 -8.55 7.20 16.72
C TRP A 213 -9.41 7.97 15.74
N ALA A 214 -10.73 7.94 15.87
CA ALA A 214 -11.63 8.68 14.96
C ALA A 214 -11.36 10.18 14.94
N SER A 215 -10.89 10.76 16.07
CA SER A 215 -10.51 12.16 16.18
C SER A 215 -9.41 12.59 15.19
N ILE A 216 -8.62 11.67 14.62
CA ILE A 216 -7.67 11.96 13.54
C ILE A 216 -8.38 12.65 12.36
N GLY A 217 -9.64 12.31 12.09
CA GLY A 217 -10.46 12.97 11.08
C GLY A 217 -10.68 14.46 11.30
N LEU A 218 -10.48 14.99 12.52
CA LEU A 218 -10.56 16.43 12.79
C LEU A 218 -9.36 17.18 12.21
N VAL A 219 -8.21 16.53 12.00
CA VAL A 219 -6.99 17.19 11.48
C VAL A 219 -7.22 17.81 10.10
N PRO A 220 -7.73 17.08 9.08
CA PRO A 220 -8.06 17.70 7.80
C PRO A 220 -9.12 18.79 7.88
N VAL A 221 -10.09 18.67 8.81
CA VAL A 221 -11.12 19.72 9.05
C VAL A 221 -10.47 21.00 9.54
N VAL A 222 -9.67 20.92 10.59
CA VAL A 222 -8.95 22.08 11.16
C VAL A 222 -7.99 22.68 10.13
N THR A 223 -7.28 21.82 9.39
CA THR A 223 -6.40 22.23 8.29
C THR A 223 -7.16 23.01 7.23
N ALA A 224 -8.35 22.57 6.83
CA ALA A 224 -9.19 23.28 5.86
C ALA A 224 -9.64 24.65 6.38
N MET A 225 -9.97 24.77 7.68
CA MET A 225 -10.33 26.03 8.30
C MET A 225 -9.18 27.05 8.28
N PHE A 226 -7.97 26.62 8.68
CA PHE A 226 -6.78 27.50 8.63
C PHE A 226 -6.40 27.86 7.20
N ALA A 227 -6.41 26.90 6.29
CA ALA A 227 -6.13 27.16 4.87
C ALA A 227 -7.13 28.13 4.27
N TRP A 228 -8.42 27.99 4.58
CA TRP A 228 -9.45 28.93 4.17
C TRP A 228 -9.25 30.32 4.76
N TRP A 229 -8.91 30.41 6.03
CA TRP A 229 -8.63 31.69 6.72
C TRP A 229 -7.46 32.44 6.06
N PHE A 230 -6.34 31.79 5.78
CA PHE A 230 -5.21 32.37 5.05
C PHE A 230 -5.59 32.73 3.61
N TYR A 231 -6.35 31.88 2.93
CA TYR A 231 -6.85 32.16 1.58
C TYR A 231 -7.69 33.44 1.52
N ARG A 232 -8.56 33.64 2.49
CA ARG A 232 -9.39 34.87 2.59
C ARG A 232 -8.56 36.16 2.84
N ARG A 233 -7.35 36.01 3.37
CA ARG A 233 -6.37 37.08 3.56
C ARG A 233 -5.41 37.25 2.40
N ASP A 234 -5.57 36.50 1.33
CA ASP A 234 -4.67 36.43 0.18
C ASP A 234 -3.22 36.02 0.53
N GLU A 235 -3.05 35.29 1.65
CA GLU A 235 -1.77 34.79 2.16
C GLU A 235 -1.50 33.38 1.66
N ARG A 236 -1.12 33.24 0.36
CA ARG A 236 -0.92 31.93 -0.29
C ARG A 236 0.13 31.05 0.39
N SER A 237 1.18 31.62 0.96
CA SER A 237 2.18 30.90 1.73
C SER A 237 1.58 30.27 3.00
N GLY A 238 0.71 31.01 3.71
CA GLY A 238 0.01 30.51 4.89
C GLY A 238 -0.90 29.32 4.56
N VAL A 239 -1.57 29.35 3.38
CA VAL A 239 -2.36 28.21 2.89
C VAL A 239 -1.47 26.98 2.73
N LEU A 240 -0.30 27.09 2.05
CA LEU A 240 0.57 25.95 1.82
C LEU A 240 1.19 25.40 3.10
N VAL A 241 1.58 26.29 4.03
CA VAL A 241 2.08 25.86 5.35
C VAL A 241 1.00 25.10 6.10
N SER A 242 -0.23 25.60 6.14
CA SER A 242 -1.36 24.93 6.80
C SER A 242 -1.59 23.53 6.21
N LEU A 243 -1.62 23.41 4.87
CA LEU A 243 -1.80 22.14 4.19
C LEU A 243 -0.64 21.16 4.47
N SER A 244 0.61 21.64 4.46
CA SER A 244 1.80 20.81 4.67
C SER A 244 1.88 20.29 6.11
N VAL A 245 1.67 21.18 7.08
CA VAL A 245 1.66 20.81 8.50
C VAL A 245 0.48 19.86 8.79
N GLY A 246 -0.71 20.20 8.32
CA GLY A 246 -1.90 19.36 8.48
C GLY A 246 -1.71 17.97 7.87
N ALA A 247 -1.13 17.88 6.66
CA ALA A 247 -0.82 16.60 6.03
C ALA A 247 0.20 15.78 6.83
N ALA A 248 1.27 16.41 7.32
CA ALA A 248 2.29 15.72 8.13
C ALA A 248 1.70 15.18 9.43
N VAL A 249 0.89 15.98 10.14
CA VAL A 249 0.21 15.55 11.36
C VAL A 249 -0.80 14.44 11.06
N TYR A 250 -1.63 14.60 10.03
CA TYR A 250 -2.63 13.59 9.65
C TYR A 250 -2.00 12.24 9.30
N ILE A 251 -1.01 12.24 8.41
CA ILE A 251 -0.33 11.01 8.00
C ILE A 251 0.46 10.42 9.16
N GLY A 252 1.14 11.27 9.96
CA GLY A 252 1.89 10.82 11.14
C GLY A 252 1.00 10.11 12.17
N LEU A 253 -0.19 10.66 12.46
CA LEU A 253 -1.15 10.03 13.38
C LEU A 253 -1.74 8.75 12.81
N LEU A 254 -2.06 8.71 11.51
CA LEU A 254 -2.53 7.47 10.87
C LEU A 254 -1.46 6.38 10.87
N ALA A 255 -0.21 6.74 10.53
CA ALA A 255 0.88 5.79 10.47
C ALA A 255 1.37 5.34 11.86
N GLY A 256 1.44 6.25 12.81
CA GLY A 256 1.89 5.95 14.17
C GLY A 256 0.81 5.29 15.02
N GLY A 257 -0.33 5.94 15.18
CA GLY A 257 -1.40 5.48 16.09
C GLY A 257 -2.41 4.57 15.42
N GLY A 258 -2.96 5.01 14.28
CA GLY A 258 -3.99 4.24 13.57
C GLY A 258 -3.51 2.86 13.17
N SER A 259 -2.27 2.73 12.67
CA SER A 259 -1.72 1.42 12.27
C SER A 259 -1.61 0.43 13.44
N LEU A 260 -1.27 0.90 14.63
CA LEU A 260 -1.17 0.07 15.83
C LEU A 260 -2.54 -0.49 16.23
N ALA A 261 -3.59 0.36 16.20
CA ALA A 261 -4.95 -0.08 16.50
C ALA A 261 -5.45 -1.18 15.54
N PHE A 262 -5.05 -1.11 14.26
CA PHE A 262 -5.37 -2.18 13.31
C PHE A 262 -4.50 -3.44 13.51
N ASP A 263 -3.27 -3.28 14.01
CA ASP A 263 -2.35 -4.42 14.22
C ASP A 263 -2.84 -5.34 15.34
N GLU A 264 -3.52 -4.82 16.34
CA GLU A 264 -4.14 -5.60 17.41
C GLU A 264 -5.21 -6.58 16.92
N HIS A 265 -5.82 -6.29 15.75
CA HIS A 265 -6.83 -7.16 15.12
C HIS A 265 -6.25 -8.17 14.12
N LYS A 266 -4.93 -8.36 14.13
CA LYS A 266 -4.26 -9.40 13.33
C LYS A 266 -3.95 -10.60 14.20
N ALA A 267 -4.50 -11.74 13.85
CA ALA A 267 -4.37 -12.98 14.62
C ALA A 267 -2.93 -13.50 14.81
N PRO A 268 -1.97 -13.37 13.87
CA PRO A 268 -0.68 -14.05 13.97
C PRO A 268 0.10 -13.81 15.25
N ARG A 269 0.17 -12.55 15.73
CA ARG A 269 0.93 -12.21 16.94
C ARG A 269 0.34 -12.88 18.18
N ALA A 270 -0.96 -12.76 18.38
CA ALA A 270 -1.65 -13.34 19.52
C ALA A 270 -1.57 -14.88 19.50
N LEU A 271 -1.84 -15.51 18.36
CA LEU A 271 -1.80 -16.95 18.19
C LEU A 271 -0.43 -17.54 18.42
N VAL A 272 0.63 -16.86 17.98
CA VAL A 272 2.03 -17.28 18.22
C VAL A 272 2.39 -17.18 19.71
N ALA A 273 1.88 -16.16 20.41
CA ALA A 273 2.06 -16.03 21.86
C ALA A 273 1.38 -17.19 22.62
N GLU A 274 0.15 -17.53 22.27
CA GLU A 274 -0.59 -18.65 22.86
C GLU A 274 0.08 -20.01 22.61
N ALA A 275 0.68 -20.21 21.43
CA ALA A 275 1.48 -21.39 21.15
C ALA A 275 2.80 -21.43 21.96
N GLY A 276 3.16 -20.34 22.67
CA GLY A 276 4.43 -20.24 23.39
C GLY A 276 5.66 -20.27 22.47
N ALA A 277 5.50 -19.91 21.22
CA ALA A 277 6.57 -19.98 20.20
C ALA A 277 7.70 -18.95 20.41
N PHE A 278 7.49 -17.94 21.26
CA PHE A 278 8.52 -16.97 21.66
C PHE A 278 9.60 -17.55 22.61
N GLN A 279 9.37 -18.75 23.13
CA GLN A 279 10.32 -19.40 24.04
C GLN A 279 11.31 -20.21 23.19
N PRO A 280 12.56 -19.74 22.98
CA PRO A 280 13.52 -20.41 22.09
C PRO A 280 13.91 -21.80 22.58
N ASP A 281 13.92 -22.01 23.90
CA ASP A 281 14.31 -23.26 24.52
C ASP A 281 13.19 -24.32 24.49
N LYS A 282 11.98 -23.95 24.08
CA LYS A 282 10.87 -24.88 23.99
C LYS A 282 10.96 -25.70 22.71
N GLU A 283 11.07 -27.00 22.85
CA GLU A 283 11.07 -27.92 21.71
C GLU A 283 9.65 -28.14 21.21
N ILE A 284 9.23 -27.30 20.26
CA ILE A 284 7.90 -27.33 19.64
C ILE A 284 8.01 -27.29 18.11
N ARG A 285 7.01 -27.81 17.42
CA ARG A 285 6.85 -27.59 15.99
C ARG A 285 5.55 -26.86 15.68
N LEU A 286 5.60 -26.02 14.65
CA LEU A 286 4.49 -25.22 14.20
C LEU A 286 4.07 -25.66 12.82
N GLY A 287 2.78 -25.89 12.62
CA GLY A 287 2.15 -26.20 11.35
C GLY A 287 1.08 -25.17 10.99
N SER A 288 0.71 -25.12 9.73
CA SER A 288 -0.33 -24.22 9.20
C SER A 288 -1.17 -24.97 8.17
N LEU A 289 -2.43 -25.27 8.52
CA LEU A 289 -3.37 -25.99 7.66
C LEU A 289 -4.15 -25.00 6.79
N VAL A 290 -3.80 -24.93 5.49
CA VAL A 290 -4.44 -24.05 4.50
C VAL A 290 -4.41 -22.55 4.87
N TYR A 291 -4.00 -22.23 6.08
CA TYR A 291 -3.83 -20.87 6.59
C TYR A 291 -2.35 -20.52 6.60
N PHE A 292 -1.95 -19.48 5.85
CA PHE A 292 -0.59 -19.00 5.89
C PHE A 292 -0.54 -17.48 5.81
N GLN A 293 0.15 -16.88 6.77
CA GLN A 293 0.53 -15.48 6.74
C GLN A 293 2.04 -15.35 7.04
N PRO A 294 2.80 -14.60 6.24
CA PRO A 294 4.23 -14.38 6.48
C PRO A 294 4.52 -13.80 7.88
N SER A 295 3.60 -12.99 8.42
CA SER A 295 3.70 -12.44 9.77
C SER A 295 3.70 -13.53 10.86
N THR A 296 3.06 -14.69 10.64
CA THR A 296 3.12 -15.81 11.59
C THR A 296 4.55 -16.33 11.72
N VAL A 297 5.27 -16.47 10.60
CA VAL A 297 6.69 -16.87 10.60
C VAL A 297 7.56 -15.82 11.28
N PHE A 298 7.29 -14.53 10.99
CA PHE A 298 8.03 -13.41 11.57
C PHE A 298 7.90 -13.39 13.10
N TYR A 299 6.69 -13.51 13.64
CA TYR A 299 6.48 -13.52 15.10
C TYR A 299 6.98 -14.82 15.76
N ALA A 300 6.81 -15.95 15.09
CA ALA A 300 7.26 -17.24 15.63
C ALA A 300 8.78 -17.38 15.65
N GLN A 301 9.49 -16.67 14.77
CA GLN A 301 10.93 -16.82 14.54
C GLN A 301 11.36 -18.29 14.32
N ARG A 302 10.45 -19.11 13.81
CA ARG A 302 10.60 -20.53 13.54
C ARG A 302 10.00 -20.90 12.21
N GLN A 303 10.42 -22.01 11.65
CA GLN A 303 9.76 -22.59 10.49
C GLN A 303 8.33 -23.02 10.85
N ILE A 304 7.41 -22.73 9.93
CA ILE A 304 6.03 -23.19 10.00
C ILE A 304 5.80 -24.12 8.81
N GLU A 305 5.51 -25.38 9.11
CA GLU A 305 5.25 -26.38 8.09
C GLU A 305 3.89 -26.12 7.43
N ARG A 306 3.86 -26.06 6.12
CA ARG A 306 2.61 -25.89 5.37
C ARG A 306 1.96 -27.22 5.16
N LEU A 307 0.77 -27.39 5.73
CA LEU A 307 -0.04 -28.58 5.63
C LEU A 307 -1.16 -28.33 4.62
N GLU A 308 -1.11 -29.04 3.50
CA GLU A 308 -2.03 -28.83 2.38
C GLU A 308 -3.25 -29.78 2.41
N SER A 309 -3.21 -30.82 3.27
CA SER A 309 -4.26 -31.81 3.39
C SER A 309 -4.56 -32.19 4.84
N THR A 310 -5.78 -32.70 5.06
CA THR A 310 -6.21 -33.23 6.34
C THR A 310 -5.31 -34.37 6.83
N LYS A 311 -4.83 -35.22 5.91
CA LYS A 311 -3.89 -36.30 6.23
C LYS A 311 -2.57 -35.76 6.78
N GLN A 312 -1.96 -34.78 6.11
CA GLN A 312 -0.75 -34.15 6.61
C GLN A 312 -0.93 -33.50 7.98
N ALA A 313 -2.10 -32.87 8.21
CA ALA A 313 -2.43 -32.28 9.52
C ALA A 313 -2.57 -33.37 10.61
N SER A 314 -3.18 -34.50 10.29
CA SER A 314 -3.30 -35.64 11.19
C SER A 314 -1.95 -36.26 11.53
N ASP A 315 -1.10 -36.48 10.52
CA ASP A 315 0.25 -37.00 10.70
C ASP A 315 1.11 -36.04 11.55
N PHE A 316 0.99 -34.74 11.29
CA PHE A 316 1.71 -33.70 12.05
C PHE A 316 1.26 -33.62 13.51
N LEU A 317 -0.05 -33.67 13.77
CA LEU A 317 -0.61 -33.66 15.15
C LEU A 317 -0.32 -34.95 15.90
N SER A 318 0.02 -36.06 15.21
CA SER A 318 0.38 -37.34 15.81
C SER A 318 1.84 -37.41 16.29
N LEU A 319 2.67 -36.41 15.99
CA LEU A 319 4.06 -36.37 16.40
C LEU A 319 4.22 -36.53 17.94
N PRO A 320 5.31 -37.15 18.42
CA PRO A 320 5.54 -37.40 19.84
C PRO A 320 5.95 -36.17 20.66
N ILE A 321 6.10 -35.04 20.01
CA ILE A 321 6.52 -33.75 20.59
C ILE A 321 5.34 -32.77 20.59
N PRO A 322 5.39 -31.67 21.39
CA PRO A 322 4.38 -30.62 21.32
C PRO A 322 4.31 -29.98 19.93
N VAL A 323 3.16 -30.01 19.31
CA VAL A 323 2.93 -29.37 18.03
C VAL A 323 1.67 -28.50 18.06
N TYR A 324 1.74 -27.38 17.35
CA TYR A 324 0.65 -26.41 17.25
C TYR A 324 0.33 -26.16 15.78
N VAL A 325 -0.96 -26.19 15.43
CA VAL A 325 -1.43 -25.98 14.06
C VAL A 325 -2.33 -24.75 14.01
N PHE A 326 -1.94 -23.79 13.18
CA PHE A 326 -2.76 -22.62 12.86
C PHE A 326 -3.74 -22.96 11.74
N VAL A 327 -5.04 -22.72 11.96
CA VAL A 327 -6.08 -23.10 11.00
C VAL A 327 -7.28 -22.15 11.09
N GLU A 328 -7.92 -21.84 9.98
CA GLU A 328 -9.20 -21.12 9.99
C GLU A 328 -10.31 -21.96 10.64
N GLU A 329 -11.12 -21.36 11.52
CA GLU A 329 -12.21 -22.05 12.23
C GLU A 329 -13.17 -22.79 11.28
N LYS A 330 -13.46 -22.20 10.12
CA LYS A 330 -14.31 -22.82 9.10
C LYS A 330 -13.71 -24.12 8.56
N ILE A 331 -12.41 -24.11 8.29
CA ILE A 331 -11.68 -25.29 7.80
C ILE A 331 -11.62 -26.34 8.90
N TRP A 332 -11.23 -25.93 10.13
CA TRP A 332 -11.15 -26.83 11.25
C TRP A 332 -12.48 -27.58 11.50
N ASN A 333 -13.59 -26.86 11.53
CA ASN A 333 -14.92 -27.47 11.74
C ASN A 333 -15.30 -28.48 10.65
N GLY A 334 -14.77 -28.34 9.43
CA GLY A 334 -14.98 -29.30 8.34
C GLY A 334 -14.10 -30.54 8.42
N VAL A 335 -12.94 -30.48 9.07
CA VAL A 335 -11.94 -31.56 9.04
C VAL A 335 -11.66 -32.22 10.38
N LYS A 336 -12.06 -31.60 11.50
CA LYS A 336 -11.73 -32.08 12.87
C LYS A 336 -12.12 -33.52 13.15
N GLN A 337 -13.22 -34.02 12.54
CA GLN A 337 -13.67 -35.40 12.71
C GLN A 337 -12.77 -36.42 11.98
N GLN A 338 -12.00 -35.96 11.01
CA GLN A 338 -11.10 -36.80 10.21
C GLN A 338 -9.66 -36.79 10.74
N ILE A 339 -9.39 -35.96 11.75
CA ILE A 339 -8.05 -35.82 12.35
C ILE A 339 -7.92 -36.74 13.55
N VAL A 340 -6.86 -37.54 13.53
CA VAL A 340 -6.46 -38.43 14.64
C VAL A 340 -5.03 -38.04 15.00
N PRO A 341 -4.72 -37.77 16.30
CA PRO A 341 -5.58 -37.86 17.48
C PRO A 341 -6.61 -36.72 17.55
N THR A 342 -7.63 -36.89 18.37
CA THR A 342 -8.59 -35.82 18.67
C THR A 342 -7.88 -34.69 19.39
N CYS A 343 -7.87 -33.53 18.80
CA CYS A 343 -7.21 -32.33 19.32
C CYS A 343 -8.23 -31.22 19.51
N GLU A 344 -8.01 -30.40 20.55
CA GLU A 344 -8.86 -29.24 20.84
C GLU A 344 -8.12 -27.94 20.56
N PRO A 345 -8.85 -26.91 20.07
CA PRO A 345 -8.28 -25.58 19.96
C PRO A 345 -7.99 -25.00 21.34
N ILE A 346 -6.76 -24.48 21.52
CA ILE A 346 -6.33 -23.82 22.76
C ILE A 346 -6.48 -22.30 22.69
N ALA A 347 -6.54 -21.74 21.50
CA ALA A 347 -6.71 -20.31 21.28
C ALA A 347 -7.55 -20.05 20.03
N LYS A 348 -8.21 -18.90 20.07
CA LYS A 348 -9.06 -18.41 18.98
C LYS A 348 -8.95 -16.91 18.90
N HIS A 349 -8.54 -16.41 17.73
CA HIS A 349 -8.50 -14.99 17.43
C HIS A 349 -9.16 -14.67 16.12
N TRP A 350 -9.89 -13.55 16.08
CA TRP A 350 -10.41 -13.02 14.82
C TRP A 350 -9.29 -12.40 14.02
N ASP A 351 -9.24 -12.67 12.72
CA ASP A 351 -8.23 -12.17 11.80
C ASP A 351 -8.83 -11.22 10.77
N LEU A 352 -8.28 -10.01 10.70
CA LEU A 352 -8.73 -8.95 9.81
C LEU A 352 -8.65 -9.36 8.33
N TYR A 353 -7.57 -10.04 7.93
CA TYR A 353 -7.35 -10.41 6.52
C TYR A 353 -8.23 -11.58 6.08
N LYS A 354 -8.53 -12.48 6.99
CA LYS A 354 -9.40 -13.64 6.72
C LYS A 354 -10.87 -13.35 6.95
N ASN A 355 -11.17 -12.21 7.58
CA ASN A 355 -12.53 -11.87 8.01
C ASN A 355 -13.22 -13.05 8.73
N GLY A 356 -12.48 -13.67 9.63
CA GLY A 356 -12.94 -14.86 10.35
C GLY A 356 -12.00 -15.25 11.46
N ASN A 357 -12.43 -16.21 12.26
CA ASN A 357 -11.60 -16.71 13.36
C ASN A 357 -10.52 -17.67 12.86
N VAL A 358 -9.34 -17.53 13.44
CA VAL A 358 -8.23 -18.46 13.32
C VAL A 358 -7.98 -19.12 14.67
N LEU A 359 -7.74 -20.40 14.65
CA LEU A 359 -7.52 -21.24 15.81
C LEU A 359 -6.08 -21.66 15.90
N VAL A 360 -5.60 -21.90 17.12
CA VAL A 360 -4.42 -22.70 17.41
C VAL A 360 -4.88 -24.02 17.98
N VAL A 361 -4.58 -25.11 17.29
CA VAL A 361 -4.87 -26.48 17.71
C VAL A 361 -3.60 -27.11 18.24
N TRP A 362 -3.67 -27.72 19.40
CA TRP A 362 -2.55 -28.37 20.09
C TRP A 362 -2.80 -29.86 20.23
N ASN A 363 -1.73 -30.68 20.13
CA ASN A 363 -1.83 -32.14 20.22
C ASN A 363 -1.85 -32.70 21.66
N GLY A 364 -1.87 -31.86 22.69
CA GLY A 364 -1.96 -32.29 24.08
C GLY A 364 -0.68 -32.82 24.70
N LYS A 365 0.48 -32.68 24.05
CA LYS A 365 1.78 -33.23 24.50
C LYS A 365 2.69 -32.17 25.09
#